data_ca4f81d9d180e099735b7cb75b5f9ee5
#
_entry.id   ca4f81d9d180e099735b7cb75b5f9ee5
#
_cell.length_a   1.000
_cell.length_b   1.000
_cell.length_c   1.000
_cell.angle_alpha   90.00
_cell.angle_beta   90.00
_cell.angle_gamma   90.00
#
_symmetry.space_group_name_H-M   'P 1'
#
loop_
_entity.id
_entity.type
_entity.pdbx_description
1 polymer ?
#
loop_
_entity_poly.entity_id
_entity_poly.type
_entity_poly.pdbx_seq_one_letter_code
_entity_poly.pdbx_strand_id
1 'polypeptide(L)'
;MIQFPHCKINLGLSIIEKRVDGYHELETVFYPVQLQDMVEVCIAENSHDEVQFTHSGIPVPGDTKNNLCIKAYQLLKDKFPQIPATQIHLHKHIPMGAGLGGGSSDATAVLKIMNQLFNLQLAQKELISLAAQLGSDCPFFVHETPCLAKGRGEILEPIQCDLSKYTIVLVHPGIHVSTAWAFGQLHPHSKSTSIATIVQQDIHTWKNELINDFEAPIFEAYPLIASLKEYLYQESAIYASMSGSGSSLFGIFPKGKTIAAPSFASSIRIDTI
;
A
#
# COMPACT_ATOMS: atom_id res chain seq x y z
N MET A 1 -20.25 -0.96 11.84
CA MET A 1 -18.92 -1.21 12.43
C MET A 1 -17.89 -0.42 11.64
N ILE A 2 -16.86 0.18 12.31
CA ILE A 2 -15.87 1.06 11.69
C ILE A 2 -14.47 0.49 11.91
N GLN A 3 -13.60 0.58 10.90
CA GLN A 3 -12.17 0.35 11.00
C GLN A 3 -11.39 1.49 10.32
N PHE A 4 -10.13 1.66 10.71
CA PHE A 4 -9.21 2.64 10.17
C PHE A 4 -8.05 1.93 9.47
N PRO A 5 -8.25 1.46 8.21
CA PRO A 5 -7.21 0.78 7.46
C PRO A 5 -6.03 1.71 7.17
N HIS A 6 -4.83 1.25 7.50
CA HIS A 6 -3.58 1.97 7.29
C HIS A 6 -2.99 1.71 5.90
N CYS A 7 -2.06 2.56 5.45
CA CYS A 7 -1.30 2.31 4.23
C CYS A 7 -0.04 1.46 4.48
N LYS A 8 0.71 1.18 3.43
CA LYS A 8 2.04 0.54 3.47
C LYS A 8 3.06 1.35 2.69
N ILE A 9 4.32 1.15 3.00
CA ILE A 9 5.46 1.51 2.15
C ILE A 9 6.25 0.26 1.78
N ASN A 10 7.06 0.38 0.72
CA ASN A 10 8.01 -0.66 0.31
C ASN A 10 9.40 -0.26 0.79
N LEU A 11 9.98 -1.02 1.71
CA LEU A 11 11.40 -0.88 2.08
C LEU A 11 12.22 -1.69 1.08
N GLY A 12 12.77 -0.99 0.07
CA GLY A 12 13.34 -1.60 -1.12
C GLY A 12 12.30 -2.33 -1.99
N LEU A 13 12.64 -2.55 -3.24
CA LEU A 13 11.87 -3.38 -4.16
C LEU A 13 12.79 -3.85 -5.28
N SER A 14 12.92 -5.15 -5.42
CA SER A 14 13.74 -5.78 -6.47
C SER A 14 12.87 -6.60 -7.40
N ILE A 15 13.08 -6.45 -8.69
CA ILE A 15 12.46 -7.28 -9.71
C ILE A 15 13.45 -8.35 -10.11
N ILE A 16 13.15 -9.59 -9.72
CA ILE A 16 14.07 -10.73 -9.84
C ILE A 16 14.04 -11.31 -11.24
N GLU A 17 12.83 -11.59 -11.75
CA GLU A 17 12.65 -12.15 -13.09
C GLU A 17 11.25 -11.85 -13.65
N LYS A 18 11.11 -11.99 -14.97
CA LYS A 18 9.82 -11.99 -15.63
C LYS A 18 9.29 -13.42 -15.71
N ARG A 19 8.11 -13.64 -15.17
CA ARG A 19 7.45 -14.95 -15.08
C ARG A 19 6.78 -15.33 -16.41
N VAL A 20 6.56 -16.61 -16.60
CA VAL A 20 5.86 -17.15 -17.77
C VAL A 20 4.38 -16.73 -17.85
N ASP A 21 3.78 -16.38 -16.71
CA ASP A 21 2.40 -15.88 -16.62
C ASP A 21 2.25 -14.38 -16.96
N GLY A 22 3.36 -13.74 -17.38
CA GLY A 22 3.42 -12.33 -17.76
C GLY A 22 3.62 -11.36 -16.59
N TYR A 23 3.58 -11.83 -15.35
CA TYR A 23 3.92 -11.07 -14.15
C TYR A 23 5.43 -11.06 -13.89
N HIS A 24 5.83 -10.38 -12.82
CA HIS A 24 7.22 -10.32 -12.36
C HIS A 24 7.35 -10.96 -10.98
N GLU A 25 8.42 -11.73 -10.81
CA GLU A 25 8.87 -12.15 -9.49
C GLU A 25 9.57 -10.98 -8.83
N LEU A 26 9.11 -10.60 -7.64
CA LEU A 26 9.66 -9.48 -6.89
C LEU A 26 10.08 -9.89 -5.48
N GLU A 27 10.94 -9.07 -4.89
CA GLU A 27 11.25 -9.09 -3.46
C GLU A 27 11.14 -7.68 -2.91
N THR A 28 10.42 -7.51 -1.80
CA THR A 28 10.29 -6.23 -1.08
C THR A 28 9.94 -6.50 0.39
N VAL A 29 10.14 -5.52 1.26
CA VAL A 29 9.53 -5.56 2.58
C VAL A 29 8.38 -4.54 2.64
N PHE A 30 7.18 -5.03 2.89
CA PHE A 30 6.05 -4.17 3.22
C PHE A 30 6.13 -3.74 4.69
N TYR A 31 6.02 -2.45 4.92
CA TYR A 31 5.99 -1.85 6.24
C TYR A 31 4.69 -1.06 6.44
N PRO A 32 3.91 -1.32 7.51
CA PRO A 32 2.67 -0.61 7.78
C PRO A 32 2.95 0.82 8.25
N VAL A 33 2.21 1.80 7.73
CA VAL A 33 2.34 3.22 8.09
C VAL A 33 0.98 3.77 8.46
N GLN A 34 0.88 4.50 9.58
CA GLN A 34 -0.37 4.94 10.20
C GLN A 34 -1.00 6.17 9.52
N LEU A 35 -0.89 6.30 8.21
CA LEU A 35 -1.78 7.11 7.40
C LEU A 35 -2.98 6.24 7.05
N GLN A 36 -4.18 6.65 7.45
CA GLN A 36 -5.36 5.79 7.48
C GLN A 36 -6.53 6.37 6.69
N ASP A 37 -7.29 5.48 6.06
CA ASP A 37 -8.66 5.73 5.63
C ASP A 37 -9.65 5.37 6.75
N MET A 38 -10.94 5.56 6.54
CA MET A 38 -12.00 5.03 7.40
C MET A 38 -12.98 4.23 6.55
N VAL A 39 -13.27 3.01 6.98
CA VAL A 39 -14.26 2.13 6.36
C VAL A 39 -15.34 1.82 7.39
N GLU A 40 -16.58 2.16 7.05
CA GLU A 40 -17.75 1.78 7.82
C GLU A 40 -18.57 0.75 7.04
N VAL A 41 -19.03 -0.29 7.73
CA VAL A 41 -19.95 -1.29 7.18
C VAL A 41 -21.11 -1.47 8.15
N CYS A 42 -22.35 -1.36 7.64
CA CYS A 42 -23.56 -1.59 8.40
C CYS A 42 -24.60 -2.32 7.55
N ILE A 43 -25.61 -2.89 8.21
CA ILE A 43 -26.75 -3.52 7.55
C ILE A 43 -27.59 -2.42 6.90
N ALA A 44 -27.96 -2.59 5.65
CA ALA A 44 -28.85 -1.69 4.92
C ALA A 44 -30.31 -2.14 5.11
N GLU A 45 -30.95 -1.65 6.16
CA GLU A 45 -32.36 -1.94 6.42
C GLU A 45 -33.24 -1.40 5.28
N ASN A 46 -34.16 -2.23 4.80
CA ASN A 46 -35.12 -1.88 3.73
C ASN A 46 -34.49 -1.50 2.38
N SER A 47 -33.28 -1.94 2.10
CA SER A 47 -32.64 -1.72 0.78
C SER A 47 -33.11 -2.76 -0.24
N HIS A 48 -33.36 -2.30 -1.47
CA HIS A 48 -33.56 -3.17 -2.63
C HIS A 48 -32.23 -3.62 -3.25
N ASP A 49 -31.15 -2.87 -3.01
CA ASP A 49 -29.80 -3.20 -3.46
C ASP A 49 -29.10 -4.09 -2.44
N GLU A 50 -28.41 -5.11 -2.89
CA GLU A 50 -27.63 -5.99 -2.02
C GLU A 50 -26.46 -5.26 -1.36
N VAL A 51 -25.86 -4.29 -2.05
CA VAL A 51 -24.79 -3.44 -1.52
C VAL A 51 -24.96 -1.98 -1.94
N GLN A 52 -24.88 -1.08 -0.99
CA GLN A 52 -24.81 0.36 -1.21
C GLN A 52 -23.40 0.84 -0.88
N PHE A 53 -22.76 1.55 -1.82
CA PHE A 53 -21.45 2.11 -1.62
C PHE A 53 -21.47 3.63 -1.74
N THR A 54 -20.95 4.29 -0.72
CA THR A 54 -20.76 5.73 -0.70
C THR A 54 -19.33 6.05 -0.31
N HIS A 55 -18.83 7.22 -0.72
CA HIS A 55 -17.50 7.66 -0.33
C HIS A 55 -17.46 9.16 -0.07
N SER A 56 -16.46 9.59 0.70
CA SER A 56 -16.12 10.98 1.00
C SER A 56 -14.60 11.16 1.07
N GLY A 57 -14.12 12.38 1.27
CA GLY A 57 -12.69 12.69 1.28
C GLY A 57 -12.09 12.79 -0.13
N ILE A 58 -10.94 12.21 -0.38
CA ILE A 58 -10.30 12.20 -1.71
C ILE A 58 -11.21 11.48 -2.71
N PRO A 59 -11.48 12.09 -3.89
CA PRO A 59 -12.32 11.45 -4.91
C PRO A 59 -11.82 10.05 -5.29
N VAL A 60 -12.74 9.09 -5.36
CA VAL A 60 -12.47 7.72 -5.79
C VAL A 60 -12.85 7.61 -7.26
N PRO A 61 -11.89 7.56 -8.19
CA PRO A 61 -12.17 7.52 -9.62
C PRO A 61 -12.67 6.14 -10.06
N GLY A 62 -13.38 6.12 -11.18
CA GLY A 62 -13.82 4.90 -11.85
C GLY A 62 -15.26 4.48 -11.52
N ASP A 63 -15.66 3.35 -12.11
CA ASP A 63 -16.98 2.77 -11.87
C ASP A 63 -17.01 2.14 -10.47
N THR A 64 -18.01 2.49 -9.70
CA THR A 64 -18.27 1.96 -8.35
C THR A 64 -18.25 0.43 -8.32
N LYS A 65 -18.78 -0.24 -9.34
CA LYS A 65 -18.80 -1.71 -9.44
C LYS A 65 -17.39 -2.33 -9.46
N ASN A 66 -16.39 -1.58 -9.90
CA ASN A 66 -15.01 -2.03 -9.93
C ASN A 66 -14.24 -1.74 -8.64
N ASN A 67 -14.85 -1.06 -7.67
CA ASN A 67 -14.24 -0.75 -6.39
C ASN A 67 -13.94 -2.04 -5.61
N LEU A 68 -12.72 -2.13 -5.05
CA LEU A 68 -12.30 -3.33 -4.32
C LEU A 68 -13.12 -3.59 -3.05
N CYS A 69 -13.69 -2.56 -2.42
CA CYS A 69 -14.60 -2.73 -1.28
C CYS A 69 -15.87 -3.48 -1.69
N ILE A 70 -16.41 -3.17 -2.87
CA ILE A 70 -17.58 -3.88 -3.41
C ILE A 70 -17.23 -5.31 -3.80
N LYS A 71 -16.06 -5.50 -4.42
CA LYS A 71 -15.57 -6.86 -4.74
C LYS A 71 -15.35 -7.70 -3.47
N ALA A 72 -14.86 -7.10 -2.40
CA ALA A 72 -14.72 -7.76 -1.11
C ALA A 72 -16.07 -8.20 -0.53
N TYR A 73 -17.08 -7.32 -0.59
CA TYR A 73 -18.45 -7.67 -0.23
C TYR A 73 -18.96 -8.84 -1.08
N GLN A 74 -18.87 -8.75 -2.42
CA GLN A 74 -19.39 -9.77 -3.32
C GLN A 74 -18.73 -11.13 -3.07
N LEU A 75 -17.41 -11.15 -2.87
CA LEU A 75 -16.66 -12.36 -2.58
C LEU A 75 -17.15 -13.08 -1.32
N LEU A 76 -17.54 -12.32 -0.29
CA LEU A 76 -18.14 -12.89 0.93
C LEU A 76 -19.61 -13.24 0.73
N LYS A 77 -20.38 -12.45 0.00
CA LYS A 77 -21.79 -12.72 -0.30
C LYS A 77 -21.97 -14.02 -1.09
N ASP A 78 -21.09 -14.28 -2.07
CA ASP A 78 -21.10 -15.50 -2.86
C ASP A 78 -20.81 -16.74 -2.00
N LYS A 79 -19.89 -16.61 -1.02
CA LYS A 79 -19.55 -17.70 -0.08
C LYS A 79 -20.59 -17.85 1.04
N PHE A 80 -21.26 -16.77 1.44
CA PHE A 80 -22.22 -16.69 2.53
C PHE A 80 -23.50 -15.97 2.08
N PRO A 81 -24.39 -16.64 1.34
CA PRO A 81 -25.59 -16.01 0.76
C PRO A 81 -26.54 -15.38 1.79
N GLN A 82 -26.46 -15.81 3.06
CA GLN A 82 -27.26 -15.27 4.18
C GLN A 82 -26.85 -13.86 4.61
N ILE A 83 -25.70 -13.31 4.16
CA ILE A 83 -25.30 -11.93 4.46
C ILE A 83 -26.42 -10.99 3.97
N PRO A 84 -26.96 -10.12 4.84
CA PRO A 84 -28.02 -9.20 4.45
C PRO A 84 -27.52 -8.09 3.53
N ALA A 85 -28.45 -7.32 2.98
CA ALA A 85 -28.12 -6.08 2.26
C ALA A 85 -27.25 -5.19 3.17
N THR A 86 -26.19 -4.64 2.58
CA THR A 86 -25.11 -4.01 3.35
C THR A 86 -24.79 -2.63 2.77
N GLN A 87 -24.57 -1.65 3.64
CA GLN A 87 -24.05 -0.34 3.28
C GLN A 87 -22.58 -0.24 3.65
N ILE A 88 -21.76 0.23 2.72
CA ILE A 88 -20.34 0.49 2.90
C ILE A 88 -20.08 1.97 2.66
N HIS A 89 -19.47 2.66 3.63
CA HIS A 89 -18.99 4.02 3.47
C HIS A 89 -17.47 4.05 3.59
N LEU A 90 -16.81 4.67 2.59
CA LEU A 90 -15.36 4.86 2.57
C LEU A 90 -15.03 6.34 2.68
N HIS A 91 -14.37 6.77 3.78
CA HIS A 91 -13.75 8.09 3.84
C HIS A 91 -12.29 7.97 3.40
N LYS A 92 -11.98 8.50 2.22
CA LYS A 92 -10.68 8.36 1.59
C LYS A 92 -9.72 9.48 1.98
N HIS A 93 -8.61 9.13 2.56
CA HIS A 93 -7.54 10.02 2.99
C HIS A 93 -6.18 9.61 2.40
N ILE A 94 -5.91 8.31 2.23
CA ILE A 94 -4.70 7.79 1.58
C ILE A 94 -4.77 8.10 0.07
N PRO A 95 -3.73 8.74 -0.53
CA PRO A 95 -3.69 8.99 -1.97
C PRO A 95 -3.86 7.70 -2.80
N MET A 96 -4.67 7.78 -3.86
CA MET A 96 -4.95 6.63 -4.72
C MET A 96 -3.92 6.49 -5.84
N GLY A 97 -3.59 5.24 -6.22
CA GLY A 97 -2.64 4.97 -7.29
C GLY A 97 -1.23 5.49 -7.00
N ALA A 98 -0.85 5.57 -5.74
CA ALA A 98 0.34 6.25 -5.25
C ALA A 98 1.42 5.31 -4.68
N GLY A 99 1.30 3.99 -4.90
CA GLY A 99 2.24 3.00 -4.36
C GLY A 99 2.04 2.67 -2.87
N LEU A 100 0.98 3.17 -2.22
CA LEU A 100 0.73 3.06 -0.78
C LEU A 100 -0.24 1.93 -0.38
N GLY A 101 -0.82 1.20 -1.33
CA GLY A 101 -1.71 0.06 -1.07
C GLY A 101 -3.08 0.42 -0.46
N GLY A 102 -3.50 1.70 -0.46
CA GLY A 102 -4.71 2.15 0.21
C GLY A 102 -5.99 1.40 -0.20
N GLY A 103 -6.23 1.20 -1.51
CA GLY A 103 -7.41 0.46 -1.97
C GLY A 103 -7.44 -1.01 -1.55
N SER A 104 -6.25 -1.65 -1.47
CA SER A 104 -6.11 -3.02 -0.96
C SER A 104 -6.36 -3.08 0.54
N SER A 105 -5.93 -2.06 1.27
CA SER A 105 -6.20 -1.91 2.70
C SER A 105 -7.69 -1.75 2.98
N ASP A 106 -8.38 -0.88 2.22
CA ASP A 106 -9.83 -0.65 2.34
C ASP A 106 -10.62 -1.94 2.11
N ALA A 107 -10.31 -2.65 1.03
CA ALA A 107 -10.96 -3.92 0.70
C ALA A 107 -10.75 -4.99 1.77
N THR A 108 -9.53 -5.08 2.32
CA THR A 108 -9.22 -6.00 3.41
C THR A 108 -9.96 -5.62 4.69
N ALA A 109 -10.11 -4.32 4.97
CA ALA A 109 -10.93 -3.85 6.09
C ALA A 109 -12.39 -4.28 5.93
N VAL A 110 -12.98 -4.19 4.72
CA VAL A 110 -14.33 -4.71 4.44
C VAL A 110 -14.41 -6.21 4.77
N LEU A 111 -13.45 -7.04 4.32
CA LEU A 111 -13.43 -8.48 4.66
C LEU A 111 -13.42 -8.71 6.17
N LYS A 112 -12.56 -7.99 6.90
CA LYS A 112 -12.44 -8.12 8.36
C LYS A 112 -13.71 -7.66 9.09
N ILE A 113 -14.25 -6.50 8.71
CA ILE A 113 -15.48 -5.97 9.31
C ILE A 113 -16.63 -6.94 9.09
N MET A 114 -16.81 -7.43 7.86
CA MET A 114 -17.91 -8.36 7.54
C MET A 114 -17.75 -9.70 8.25
N ASN A 115 -16.52 -10.22 8.36
CA ASN A 115 -16.26 -11.43 9.16
C ASN A 115 -16.71 -11.27 10.60
N GLN A 116 -16.43 -10.12 11.20
CA GLN A 116 -16.81 -9.83 12.58
C GLN A 116 -18.29 -9.48 12.70
N LEU A 117 -18.83 -8.60 11.87
CA LEU A 117 -20.21 -8.08 11.93
C LEU A 117 -21.24 -9.21 11.74
N PHE A 118 -20.97 -10.14 10.82
CA PHE A 118 -21.87 -11.26 10.49
C PHE A 118 -21.44 -12.58 11.15
N ASN A 119 -20.44 -12.54 12.05
CA ASN A 119 -19.94 -13.70 12.79
C ASN A 119 -19.65 -14.90 11.86
N LEU A 120 -18.92 -14.64 10.74
CA LEU A 120 -18.63 -15.65 9.72
C LEU A 120 -17.58 -16.68 10.18
N GLN A 121 -16.87 -16.39 11.28
CA GLN A 121 -15.87 -17.27 11.91
C GLN A 121 -14.71 -17.66 10.97
N LEU A 122 -14.39 -16.81 9.99
CA LEU A 122 -13.25 -17.03 9.11
C LEU A 122 -11.95 -16.87 9.90
N ALA A 123 -11.11 -17.89 9.84
CA ALA A 123 -9.77 -17.84 10.41
C ALA A 123 -8.85 -16.90 9.57
N GLN A 124 -7.76 -16.43 10.17
CA GLN A 124 -6.79 -15.55 9.49
C GLN A 124 -6.32 -16.11 8.14
N LYS A 125 -6.05 -17.42 8.07
CA LYS A 125 -5.62 -18.09 6.83
C LYS A 125 -6.67 -18.02 5.72
N GLU A 126 -7.95 -18.10 6.08
CA GLU A 126 -9.05 -17.98 5.11
C GLU A 126 -9.20 -16.53 4.64
N LEU A 127 -9.09 -15.54 5.55
CA LEU A 127 -9.07 -14.12 5.18
C LEU A 127 -7.91 -13.79 4.24
N ILE A 128 -6.71 -14.33 4.47
CA ILE A 128 -5.55 -14.18 3.57
C ILE A 128 -5.89 -14.74 2.18
N SER A 129 -6.49 -15.94 2.11
CA SER A 129 -6.88 -16.57 0.84
C SER A 129 -7.94 -15.77 0.08
N LEU A 130 -8.90 -15.15 0.77
CA LEU A 130 -9.89 -14.27 0.18
C LEU A 130 -9.27 -12.94 -0.26
N ALA A 131 -8.42 -12.35 0.56
CA ALA A 131 -7.71 -11.13 0.24
C ALA A 131 -6.84 -11.28 -1.02
N ALA A 132 -6.15 -12.41 -1.20
CA ALA A 132 -5.33 -12.70 -2.38
C ALA A 132 -6.14 -12.71 -3.69
N GLN A 133 -7.45 -12.98 -3.65
CA GLN A 133 -8.34 -12.91 -4.81
C GLN A 133 -8.69 -11.48 -5.21
N LEU A 134 -8.58 -10.52 -4.29
CA LEU A 134 -8.86 -9.10 -4.53
C LEU A 134 -7.65 -8.36 -5.10
N GLY A 135 -6.45 -8.75 -4.69
CA GLY A 135 -5.21 -8.13 -5.16
C GLY A 135 -3.98 -8.62 -4.41
N SER A 136 -2.80 -8.48 -5.04
CA SER A 136 -1.52 -8.98 -4.48
C SER A 136 -1.15 -8.34 -3.15
N ASP A 137 -1.47 -7.05 -2.93
CA ASP A 137 -1.15 -6.35 -1.69
C ASP A 137 -2.17 -6.63 -0.55
N CYS A 138 -3.39 -7.13 -0.88
CA CYS A 138 -4.45 -7.30 0.11
C CYS A 138 -4.08 -8.26 1.27
N PRO A 139 -3.38 -9.39 1.04
CA PRO A 139 -2.95 -10.29 2.12
C PRO A 139 -2.12 -9.60 3.20
N PHE A 140 -1.29 -8.61 2.84
CA PHE A 140 -0.46 -7.87 3.79
C PHE A 140 -1.32 -7.19 4.87
N PHE A 141 -2.46 -6.61 4.50
CA PHE A 141 -3.34 -5.92 5.44
C PHE A 141 -4.16 -6.86 6.35
N VAL A 142 -4.04 -8.18 6.14
CA VAL A 142 -4.50 -9.18 7.12
C VAL A 142 -3.44 -9.42 8.19
N HIS A 143 -2.14 -9.35 7.83
CA HIS A 143 -1.01 -9.54 8.76
C HIS A 143 -0.77 -8.34 9.66
N GLU A 144 -0.86 -7.11 9.13
CA GLU A 144 -0.66 -5.83 9.85
C GLU A 144 0.74 -5.64 10.49
N THR A 145 1.70 -6.46 10.13
CA THR A 145 3.08 -6.43 10.63
C THR A 145 4.05 -6.37 9.45
N PRO A 146 5.30 -5.90 9.64
CA PRO A 146 6.28 -5.93 8.56
C PRO A 146 6.44 -7.33 8.00
N CYS A 147 6.39 -7.45 6.66
CA CYS A 147 6.50 -8.72 5.95
C CYS A 147 7.46 -8.61 4.78
N LEU A 148 8.35 -9.59 4.66
CA LEU A 148 9.02 -9.88 3.39
C LEU A 148 7.98 -10.41 2.41
N ALA A 149 7.87 -9.77 1.27
CA ALA A 149 6.94 -10.13 0.20
C ALA A 149 7.72 -10.63 -1.01
N LYS A 150 7.30 -11.77 -1.55
CA LYS A 150 7.83 -12.45 -2.73
C LYS A 150 6.70 -12.77 -3.71
N GLY A 151 7.02 -13.42 -4.83
CA GLY A 151 6.04 -13.68 -5.87
C GLY A 151 5.68 -12.38 -6.57
N ARG A 152 4.39 -12.09 -6.69
CA ARG A 152 3.85 -10.80 -7.17
C ARG A 152 3.59 -9.82 -6.01
N GLY A 153 4.03 -10.17 -4.77
CA GLY A 153 3.77 -9.48 -3.51
C GLY A 153 2.82 -10.24 -2.56
N GLU A 154 2.29 -11.38 -2.99
CA GLU A 154 1.30 -12.18 -2.24
C GLU A 154 1.90 -13.22 -1.30
N ILE A 155 3.16 -13.62 -1.49
CA ILE A 155 3.87 -14.56 -0.63
C ILE A 155 4.51 -13.77 0.50
N LEU A 156 3.96 -13.86 1.70
CA LEU A 156 4.31 -13.02 2.83
C LEU A 156 4.94 -13.83 3.96
N GLU A 157 6.11 -13.40 4.40
CA GLU A 157 6.83 -13.94 5.54
C GLU A 157 7.05 -12.80 6.56
N PRO A 158 6.52 -12.87 7.79
CA PRO A 158 6.78 -11.86 8.82
C PRO A 158 8.28 -11.64 9.03
N ILE A 159 8.71 -10.37 9.15
CA ILE A 159 10.12 -10.00 9.34
C ILE A 159 10.26 -9.01 10.50
N GLN A 160 11.37 -9.11 11.23
CA GLN A 160 11.71 -8.14 12.26
C GLN A 160 12.23 -6.86 11.61
N CYS A 161 11.45 -5.79 11.70
CA CYS A 161 11.83 -4.45 11.28
C CYS A 161 11.07 -3.45 12.16
N ASP A 162 11.76 -2.74 13.02
CA ASP A 162 11.17 -1.77 13.94
C ASP A 162 11.63 -0.35 13.62
N LEU A 163 10.72 0.46 13.10
CA LEU A 163 10.93 1.88 12.81
C LEU A 163 10.23 2.80 13.83
N SER A 164 9.74 2.30 14.96
CA SER A 164 9.01 3.08 15.97
C SER A 164 9.82 4.23 16.59
N LYS A 165 11.15 4.11 16.54
CA LYS A 165 12.11 5.12 17.02
C LYS A 165 12.34 6.27 16.04
N TYR A 166 11.72 6.20 14.86
CA TYR A 166 11.89 7.15 13.78
C TYR A 166 10.56 7.85 13.47
N THR A 167 10.65 8.92 12.73
CA THR A 167 9.50 9.58 12.10
C THR A 167 9.52 9.23 10.62
N ILE A 168 8.39 8.77 10.10
CA ILE A 168 8.20 8.53 8.67
C ILE A 168 7.46 9.73 8.09
N VAL A 169 8.00 10.31 7.03
CA VAL A 169 7.36 11.38 6.27
C VAL A 169 7.00 10.83 4.91
N LEU A 170 5.72 10.90 4.55
CA LEU A 170 5.21 10.55 3.23
C LEU A 170 5.08 11.82 2.38
N VAL A 171 5.52 11.75 1.14
CA VAL A 171 5.42 12.84 0.16
C VAL A 171 4.68 12.33 -1.07
N HIS A 172 3.54 12.94 -1.36
CA HIS A 172 2.75 12.60 -2.54
C HIS A 172 2.76 13.75 -3.55
N PRO A 173 3.40 13.59 -4.73
CA PRO A 173 3.57 14.67 -5.70
C PRO A 173 2.31 14.97 -6.54
N GLY A 174 1.23 14.21 -6.39
CA GLY A 174 0.04 14.35 -7.24
C GLY A 174 0.22 13.84 -8.68
N ILE A 175 1.31 13.13 -8.96
CA ILE A 175 1.60 12.56 -10.28
C ILE A 175 1.06 11.13 -10.32
N HIS A 176 0.27 10.83 -11.36
CA HIS A 176 -0.15 9.45 -11.62
C HIS A 176 0.87 8.72 -12.47
N VAL A 177 1.40 7.61 -11.97
CA VAL A 177 2.30 6.69 -12.71
C VAL A 177 1.55 5.40 -12.98
N SER A 178 1.42 5.02 -14.25
CA SER A 178 0.83 3.74 -14.63
C SER A 178 1.74 2.59 -14.19
N THR A 179 1.23 1.73 -13.31
CA THR A 179 1.97 0.54 -12.83
C THR A 179 2.38 -0.37 -14.00
N ALA A 180 1.48 -0.57 -14.99
CA ALA A 180 1.79 -1.39 -16.17
C ALA A 180 2.93 -0.79 -17.00
N TRP A 181 2.93 0.53 -17.19
CA TRP A 181 4.05 1.22 -17.86
C TRP A 181 5.35 1.07 -17.07
N ALA A 182 5.31 1.29 -15.75
CA ALA A 182 6.49 1.19 -14.90
C ALA A 182 7.15 -0.20 -14.98
N PHE A 183 6.35 -1.27 -14.91
CA PHE A 183 6.85 -2.64 -15.08
C PHE A 183 7.45 -2.86 -16.47
N GLY A 184 6.90 -2.22 -17.52
CA GLY A 184 7.41 -2.31 -18.88
C GLY A 184 8.79 -1.68 -19.08
N GLN A 185 9.25 -0.82 -18.16
CA GLN A 185 10.57 -0.17 -18.23
C GLN A 185 11.67 -0.97 -17.51
N LEU A 186 11.32 -2.05 -16.80
CA LEU A 186 12.26 -2.77 -15.97
C LEU A 186 13.02 -3.86 -16.73
N HIS A 187 14.28 -3.99 -16.40
CA HIS A 187 15.13 -5.09 -16.81
C HIS A 187 15.45 -5.94 -15.56
N PRO A 188 14.81 -7.13 -15.41
CA PRO A 188 15.04 -7.99 -14.26
C PRO A 188 16.51 -8.33 -14.06
N HIS A 189 16.96 -8.31 -12.82
CA HIS A 189 18.32 -8.70 -12.45
C HIS A 189 18.34 -9.31 -11.05
N SER A 190 19.16 -10.32 -10.85
CA SER A 190 19.38 -10.89 -9.52
C SER A 190 20.32 -9.99 -8.71
N LYS A 191 19.93 -9.68 -7.48
CA LYS A 191 20.81 -8.98 -6.52
C LYS A 191 21.60 -9.99 -5.70
N SER A 192 22.82 -9.63 -5.31
CA SER A 192 23.68 -10.47 -4.48
C SER A 192 23.20 -10.56 -3.03
N THR A 193 22.47 -9.55 -2.56
CA THR A 193 22.00 -9.45 -1.19
C THR A 193 20.48 -9.27 -1.16
N SER A 194 19.81 -10.09 -0.38
CA SER A 194 18.35 -10.03 -0.18
C SER A 194 17.95 -8.76 0.57
N ILE A 195 16.81 -8.17 0.19
CA ILE A 195 16.19 -7.05 0.89
C ILE A 195 15.95 -7.41 2.36
N ALA A 196 15.55 -8.65 2.64
CA ALA A 196 15.37 -9.13 4.02
C ALA A 196 16.65 -9.00 4.86
N THR A 197 17.81 -9.26 4.27
CA THR A 197 19.09 -9.11 4.96
C THR A 197 19.43 -7.63 5.19
N ILE A 198 19.17 -6.77 4.19
CA ILE A 198 19.50 -5.33 4.28
C ILE A 198 18.65 -4.63 5.34
N VAL A 199 17.34 -4.89 5.40
CA VAL A 199 16.44 -4.23 6.38
C VAL A 199 16.72 -4.62 7.84
N GLN A 200 17.48 -5.68 8.08
CA GLN A 200 17.92 -6.11 9.41
C GLN A 200 19.26 -5.50 9.83
N GLN A 201 19.94 -4.78 8.91
CA GLN A 201 21.17 -4.05 9.21
C GLN A 201 20.88 -2.66 9.80
N ASP A 202 21.93 -1.92 10.12
CA ASP A 202 21.81 -0.54 10.56
C ASP A 202 21.14 0.30 9.46
N ILE A 203 20.11 1.05 9.82
CA ILE A 203 19.35 1.90 8.91
C ILE A 203 20.24 2.90 8.15
N HIS A 204 21.38 3.29 8.71
CA HIS A 204 22.33 4.21 8.08
C HIS A 204 23.03 3.59 6.85
N THR A 205 23.01 2.26 6.69
CA THR A 205 23.53 1.58 5.48
C THR A 205 22.50 1.56 4.34
N TRP A 206 21.21 1.69 4.64
CA TRP A 206 20.11 1.52 3.69
C TRP A 206 20.18 2.46 2.48
N LYS A 207 20.70 3.68 2.68
CA LYS A 207 20.81 4.67 1.59
C LYS A 207 21.50 4.13 0.34
N ASN A 208 22.49 3.26 0.51
CA ASN A 208 23.32 2.74 -0.60
C ASN A 208 22.94 1.31 -1.01
N GLU A 209 22.19 0.59 -0.19
CA GLU A 209 21.95 -0.85 -0.36
C GLU A 209 20.47 -1.17 -0.64
N LEU A 210 19.56 -0.45 -0.01
CA LEU A 210 18.12 -0.70 -0.09
C LEU A 210 17.50 0.13 -1.22
N ILE A 211 17.42 -0.44 -2.42
CA ILE A 211 17.03 0.26 -3.65
C ILE A 211 15.65 -0.23 -4.11
N ASN A 212 14.85 0.69 -4.66
CA ASN A 212 13.64 0.38 -5.40
C ASN A 212 13.93 0.44 -6.91
N ASP A 213 13.83 -0.69 -7.59
CA ASP A 213 14.17 -0.81 -9.03
C ASP A 213 13.30 0.06 -9.94
N PHE A 214 12.12 0.47 -9.50
CA PHE A 214 11.28 1.41 -10.25
C PHE A 214 11.83 2.84 -10.25
N GLU A 215 12.71 3.22 -9.32
CA GLU A 215 13.17 4.61 -9.21
C GLU A 215 13.89 5.09 -10.46
N ALA A 216 14.81 4.31 -11.02
CA ALA A 216 15.61 4.74 -12.15
C ALA A 216 14.74 5.18 -13.37
N PRO A 217 13.86 4.33 -13.91
CA PRO A 217 13.03 4.71 -15.06
C PRO A 217 11.98 5.78 -14.72
N ILE A 218 11.45 5.78 -13.49
CA ILE A 218 10.44 6.77 -13.08
C ILE A 218 11.07 8.13 -12.88
N PHE A 219 12.27 8.22 -12.32
CA PHE A 219 12.98 9.48 -12.12
C PHE A 219 13.41 10.11 -13.43
N GLU A 220 13.78 9.29 -14.43
CA GLU A 220 14.04 9.77 -15.78
C GLU A 220 12.78 10.36 -16.45
N ALA A 221 11.64 9.66 -16.33
CA ALA A 221 10.38 10.09 -16.93
C ALA A 221 9.72 11.25 -16.16
N TYR A 222 9.92 11.33 -14.84
CA TYR A 222 9.28 12.29 -13.94
C TYR A 222 10.33 12.96 -13.02
N PRO A 223 11.14 13.92 -13.51
CA PRO A 223 12.24 14.53 -12.75
C PRO A 223 11.81 15.18 -11.42
N LEU A 224 10.56 15.62 -11.30
CA LEU A 224 10.04 16.16 -10.05
C LEU A 224 10.09 15.12 -8.92
N ILE A 225 9.82 13.84 -9.22
CA ILE A 225 9.85 12.76 -8.20
C ILE A 225 11.30 12.56 -7.73
N ALA A 226 12.28 12.59 -8.65
CA ALA A 226 13.70 12.55 -8.30
C ALA A 226 14.11 13.72 -7.38
N SER A 227 13.72 14.94 -7.75
CA SER A 227 14.03 16.14 -6.96
C SER A 227 13.42 16.09 -5.55
N LEU A 228 12.25 15.48 -5.40
CA LEU A 228 11.62 15.28 -4.09
C LEU A 228 12.38 14.26 -3.23
N LYS A 229 12.95 13.20 -3.82
CA LYS A 229 13.83 12.28 -3.07
C LYS A 229 15.10 12.99 -2.60
N GLU A 230 15.71 13.79 -3.46
CA GLU A 230 16.88 14.61 -3.08
C GLU A 230 16.53 15.59 -1.97
N TYR A 231 15.37 16.24 -2.06
CA TYR A 231 14.88 17.14 -1.02
C TYR A 231 14.73 16.44 0.34
N LEU A 232 14.21 15.23 0.39
CA LEU A 232 14.13 14.46 1.64
C LEU A 232 15.53 14.25 2.27
N TYR A 233 16.55 13.97 1.46
CA TYR A 233 17.93 13.87 1.96
C TYR A 233 18.51 15.22 2.38
N GLN A 234 18.20 16.32 1.69
CA GLN A 234 18.59 17.69 2.10
C GLN A 234 17.96 18.06 3.45
N GLU A 235 16.74 17.61 3.72
CA GLU A 235 16.07 17.73 5.00
C GLU A 235 16.61 16.76 6.09
N SER A 236 17.67 16.03 5.79
CA SER A 236 18.37 15.10 6.69
C SER A 236 17.64 13.76 6.90
N ALA A 237 16.92 13.27 5.91
CA ALA A 237 16.44 11.88 5.95
C ALA A 237 17.62 10.91 6.09
N ILE A 238 17.50 9.95 7.00
CA ILE A 238 18.44 8.84 7.15
C ILE A 238 18.33 7.92 5.93
N TYR A 239 17.10 7.68 5.51
CA TYR A 239 16.78 6.92 4.30
C TYR A 239 15.57 7.56 3.61
N ALA A 240 15.58 7.59 2.28
CA ALA A 240 14.45 8.01 1.47
C ALA A 240 14.31 7.13 0.23
N SER A 241 13.07 6.77 -0.11
CA SER A 241 12.77 5.95 -1.29
C SER A 241 11.37 6.20 -1.80
N MET A 242 11.12 5.75 -3.03
CA MET A 242 9.78 5.68 -3.59
C MET A 242 9.07 4.40 -3.11
N SER A 243 7.78 4.48 -2.85
CA SER A 243 6.97 3.32 -2.46
C SER A 243 6.34 2.65 -3.68
N GLY A 244 6.56 1.34 -3.82
CA GLY A 244 6.03 0.57 -4.95
C GLY A 244 6.47 1.12 -6.30
N SER A 245 5.55 1.16 -7.26
CA SER A 245 5.75 1.78 -8.57
C SER A 245 5.48 3.30 -8.58
N GLY A 246 5.45 3.91 -7.41
CA GLY A 246 5.25 5.35 -7.22
C GLY A 246 3.77 5.78 -7.33
N SER A 247 3.57 7.08 -7.29
CA SER A 247 4.56 8.16 -7.26
C SER A 247 4.95 8.63 -5.85
N SER A 248 4.35 8.09 -4.79
CA SER A 248 4.70 8.52 -3.42
C SER A 248 6.12 8.14 -3.04
N LEU A 249 6.75 9.07 -2.35
CA LEU A 249 8.05 8.91 -1.70
C LEU A 249 7.86 8.87 -0.20
N PHE A 250 8.82 8.31 0.49
CA PHE A 250 8.91 8.43 1.94
C PHE A 250 10.34 8.72 2.37
N GLY A 251 10.46 9.42 3.51
CA GLY A 251 11.71 9.63 4.21
C GLY A 251 11.61 9.12 5.64
N ILE A 252 12.68 8.50 6.13
CA ILE A 252 12.83 8.08 7.53
C ILE A 252 13.78 9.06 8.21
N PHE A 253 13.32 9.66 9.29
CA PHE A 253 14.01 10.73 10.01
C PHE A 253 14.20 10.40 11.49
N PRO A 254 15.10 11.09 12.18
CA PRO A 254 15.12 11.08 13.65
C PRO A 254 13.71 11.44 14.20
N LYS A 255 13.35 10.83 15.33
CA LYS A 255 12.03 11.00 15.95
C LYS A 255 11.68 12.47 16.20
N GLY A 256 10.47 12.86 15.83
CA GLY A 256 9.94 14.21 16.02
C GLY A 256 10.30 15.22 14.91
N LYS A 257 11.05 14.80 13.88
CA LYS A 257 11.34 15.68 12.73
C LYS A 257 10.06 15.94 11.93
N THR A 258 9.84 17.19 11.58
CA THR A 258 8.82 17.64 10.62
C THR A 258 9.51 18.36 9.46
N ILE A 259 8.96 18.28 8.27
CA ILE A 259 9.43 19.01 7.09
C ILE A 259 8.28 19.81 6.45
N ALA A 260 8.60 20.90 5.79
CA ALA A 260 7.64 21.67 5.00
C ALA A 260 7.63 21.19 3.54
N ALA A 261 6.67 21.62 2.74
CA ALA A 261 6.71 21.43 1.30
C ALA A 261 7.83 22.29 0.70
N PRO A 262 8.65 21.75 -0.24
CA PRO A 262 9.68 22.55 -0.89
C PRO A 262 9.06 23.64 -1.78
N SER A 263 9.73 24.77 -1.90
CA SER A 263 9.24 25.91 -2.69
C SER A 263 9.02 25.59 -4.17
N PHE A 264 9.76 24.64 -4.72
CA PHE A 264 9.64 24.19 -6.12
C PHE A 264 8.45 23.24 -6.37
N ALA A 265 7.74 22.82 -5.31
CA ALA A 265 6.61 21.89 -5.39
C ALA A 265 5.59 22.15 -4.27
N SER A 266 5.04 23.37 -4.25
CA SER A 266 4.12 23.81 -3.19
C SER A 266 2.77 23.07 -3.17
N SER A 267 2.40 22.39 -4.25
CA SER A 267 1.14 21.62 -4.37
C SER A 267 1.24 20.17 -3.90
N ILE A 268 2.39 19.73 -3.41
CA ILE A 268 2.55 18.35 -2.91
C ILE A 268 1.90 18.20 -1.54
N ARG A 269 1.48 16.96 -1.26
CA ARG A 269 0.99 16.60 0.06
C ARG A 269 2.11 15.96 0.87
N ILE A 270 2.28 16.39 2.14
CA ILE A 270 3.23 15.84 3.10
C ILE A 270 2.45 15.38 4.34
N ASP A 271 2.62 14.13 4.71
CA ASP A 271 2.08 13.53 5.92
C ASP A 271 3.25 13.08 6.81
N THR A 272 3.27 13.52 8.07
CA THR A 272 4.29 13.14 9.07
C THR A 272 3.66 12.13 10.04
N ILE A 273 4.29 10.98 10.22
CA ILE A 273 3.77 9.83 10.98
C ILE A 273 4.76 9.46 12.09
#